data_322e1a8a73efa89752eae1d116dc7e4b
#
_entry.id   322e1a8a73efa89752eae1d116dc7e4b
#
_cell.length_a   1.000
_cell.length_b   1.000
_cell.length_c   1.000
_cell.angle_alpha   90.00
_cell.angle_beta   90.00
_cell.angle_gamma   90.00
#
_symmetry.space_group_name_H-M   'P 1'
#
loop_
_entity.id
_entity.type
_entity.pdbx_description
1 polymer ?
#
loop_
_entity_poly.entity_id
_entity_poly.type
_entity_poly.pdbx_seq_one_letter_code
_entity_poly.pdbx_strand_id
1 'polypeptide(L)'
;SRRLAHLGLLARLASSDLAEAIRAAEEIRAEAEEAAVALGTQHERELEELAEVFGEGRGTAAQRKRLADRQKREARRAELDTYLYTLDDLATAYRDRLIGAVGAGEELMVDDAAPRLRTDPTAALRALELIEKTRMAIERNAAPRLALEALFADLGALPVA
;
A
#
# COMPACT_ATOMS: atom_id res chain seq x y z
N SER A 1 9.91 7.45 -7.67
CA SER A 1 8.88 6.43 -7.96
C SER A 1 8.43 5.84 -6.61
N ARG A 2 7.13 5.63 -6.42
CA ARG A 2 6.50 5.04 -5.21
C ARG A 2 7.19 3.74 -4.79
N ARG A 3 7.44 2.86 -5.74
CA ARG A 3 8.13 1.59 -5.51
C ARG A 3 9.52 1.75 -4.89
N LEU A 4 10.31 2.73 -5.32
CA LEU A 4 11.63 3.00 -4.72
C LEU A 4 11.52 3.45 -3.26
N ALA A 5 10.48 4.20 -2.91
CA ALA A 5 10.21 4.57 -1.52
C ALA A 5 9.87 3.34 -0.68
N HIS A 6 9.03 2.43 -1.19
CA HIS A 6 8.68 1.16 -0.52
C HIS A 6 9.89 0.23 -0.36
N LEU A 7 10.80 0.19 -1.34
CA LEU A 7 12.07 -0.56 -1.21
C LEU A 7 13.01 0.05 -0.16
N GLY A 8 13.05 1.39 -0.06
CA GLY A 8 13.77 2.10 1.01
C GLY A 8 13.20 1.79 2.40
N LEU A 9 11.89 1.59 2.49
CA LEU A 9 11.23 1.16 3.71
C LEU A 9 11.75 -0.18 4.22
N LEU A 10 12.01 -1.15 3.34
CA LEU A 10 12.56 -2.47 3.74
C LEU A 10 13.93 -2.37 4.41
N ALA A 11 14.79 -1.47 3.95
CA ALA A 11 16.11 -1.26 4.56
C ALA A 11 15.97 -0.66 5.97
N ARG A 12 14.98 0.20 6.18
CA ARG A 12 14.66 0.80 7.48
C ARG A 12 14.08 -0.25 8.43
N LEU A 13 13.16 -1.08 7.95
CA LEU A 13 12.51 -2.14 8.76
C LEU A 13 13.48 -3.23 9.20
N ALA A 14 14.50 -3.56 8.41
CA ALA A 14 15.48 -4.60 8.73
C ALA A 14 16.30 -4.34 10.02
N SER A 15 16.31 -3.11 10.52
CA SER A 15 17.01 -2.72 11.76
C SER A 15 16.09 -1.95 12.72
N SER A 16 14.77 -2.10 12.56
CA SER A 16 13.79 -1.21 13.19
C SER A 16 13.37 -1.66 14.57
N ASP A 17 13.16 -0.65 15.43
CA ASP A 17 12.37 -0.80 16.63
C ASP A 17 10.86 -0.57 16.33
N LEU A 18 10.01 -0.77 17.34
CA LEU A 18 8.57 -0.55 17.22
C LEU A 18 8.21 0.89 16.80
N ALA A 19 9.02 1.87 17.21
CA ALA A 19 8.77 3.27 16.86
C ALA A 19 8.95 3.51 15.36
N GLU A 20 9.94 2.85 14.72
CA GLU A 20 10.11 2.92 13.27
C GLU A 20 8.97 2.21 12.52
N ALA A 21 8.51 1.07 13.01
CA ALA A 21 7.36 0.37 12.43
C ALA A 21 6.10 1.26 12.42
N ILE A 22 5.84 1.98 13.52
CA ILE A 22 4.72 2.92 13.62
C ILE A 22 4.90 4.10 12.64
N ARG A 23 6.10 4.69 12.56
CA ARG A 23 6.38 5.77 11.60
C ARG A 23 6.18 5.34 10.16
N ALA A 24 6.68 4.16 9.82
CA ALA A 24 6.52 3.58 8.48
C ALA A 24 5.04 3.37 8.11
N ALA A 25 4.23 2.85 9.02
CA ALA A 25 2.80 2.67 8.80
C ALA A 25 2.07 4.02 8.65
N GLU A 26 2.49 5.04 9.38
CA GLU A 26 1.95 6.40 9.27
C GLU A 26 2.30 7.06 7.93
N GLU A 27 3.50 6.84 7.40
CA GLU A 27 3.90 7.32 6.07
C GLU A 27 3.00 6.73 4.97
N ILE A 28 2.72 5.42 5.02
CA ILE A 28 1.82 4.77 4.06
C ILE A 28 0.38 5.25 4.23
N ARG A 29 -0.06 5.51 5.46
CA ARG A 29 -1.37 6.11 5.73
C ARG A 29 -1.50 7.49 5.08
N ALA A 30 -0.49 8.35 5.26
CA ALA A 30 -0.46 9.68 4.66
C ALA A 30 -0.51 9.59 3.13
N GLU A 31 0.25 8.68 2.51
CA GLU A 31 0.22 8.44 1.07
C GLU A 31 -1.17 7.99 0.59
N ALA A 32 -1.85 7.13 1.34
CA ALA A 32 -3.19 6.67 1.03
C ALA A 32 -4.22 7.81 1.11
N GLU A 33 -4.10 8.67 2.12
CA GLU A 33 -4.94 9.87 2.24
C GLU A 33 -4.70 10.87 1.08
N GLU A 34 -3.44 11.10 0.71
CA GLU A 34 -3.10 11.96 -0.44
C GLU A 34 -3.73 11.43 -1.74
N ALA A 35 -3.69 10.12 -1.97
CA ALA A 35 -4.33 9.49 -3.13
C ALA A 35 -5.85 9.71 -3.15
N ALA A 36 -6.51 9.59 -1.99
CA ALA A 36 -7.94 9.84 -1.86
C ALA A 36 -8.30 11.33 -2.07
N VAL A 37 -7.49 12.26 -1.54
CA VAL A 37 -7.67 13.71 -1.69
C VAL A 37 -7.48 14.13 -3.14
N ALA A 38 -6.43 13.64 -3.82
CA ALA A 38 -6.19 13.95 -5.23
C ALA A 38 -7.39 13.54 -6.11
N LEU A 39 -8.00 12.40 -5.82
CA LEU A 39 -9.21 11.97 -6.50
C LEU A 39 -10.40 12.86 -6.16
N GLY A 40 -10.53 13.29 -4.91
CA GLY A 40 -11.58 14.22 -4.45
C GLY A 40 -11.56 15.55 -5.20
N THR A 41 -10.39 16.13 -5.42
CA THR A 41 -10.24 17.38 -6.19
C THR A 41 -10.66 17.23 -7.66
N GLN A 42 -10.40 16.08 -8.27
CA GLN A 42 -10.90 15.78 -9.61
C GLN A 42 -12.42 15.69 -9.62
N HIS A 43 -12.99 15.04 -8.63
CA HIS A 43 -14.43 14.87 -8.49
C HIS A 43 -15.18 16.19 -8.27
N GLU A 44 -14.60 17.13 -7.52
CA GLU A 44 -15.17 18.47 -7.32
C GLU A 44 -15.31 19.21 -8.66
N ARG A 45 -14.28 19.15 -9.51
CA ARG A 45 -14.33 19.73 -10.86
C ARG A 45 -15.42 19.08 -11.73
N GLU A 46 -15.55 17.77 -11.69
CA GLU A 46 -16.64 17.06 -12.41
C GLU A 46 -18.03 17.52 -11.94
N LEU A 47 -18.20 17.78 -10.63
CA LEU A 47 -19.45 18.31 -10.08
C LEU A 47 -19.75 19.75 -10.53
N GLU A 48 -18.73 20.60 -10.56
CA GLU A 48 -18.84 21.98 -11.04
C GLU A 48 -19.22 22.01 -12.52
N GLU A 49 -18.54 21.24 -13.37
CA GLU A 49 -18.85 21.10 -14.80
C GLU A 49 -20.29 20.60 -15.02
N LEU A 50 -20.74 19.64 -14.21
CA LEU A 50 -22.10 19.12 -14.29
C LEU A 50 -23.14 20.20 -13.92
N ALA A 51 -22.83 21.03 -12.91
CA ALA A 51 -23.71 22.11 -12.47
C ALA A 51 -23.84 23.20 -13.55
N GLU A 52 -22.77 23.54 -14.25
CA GLU A 52 -22.77 24.49 -15.35
C GLU A 52 -23.63 24.01 -16.54
N VAL A 53 -23.55 22.74 -16.89
CA VAL A 53 -24.25 22.18 -18.06
C VAL A 53 -25.74 21.94 -17.81
N PHE A 54 -26.12 21.49 -16.62
CA PHE A 54 -27.49 21.03 -16.34
C PHE A 54 -28.33 21.99 -15.48
N GLY A 55 -27.76 23.06 -14.91
CA GLY A 55 -28.46 24.02 -14.06
C GLY A 55 -28.98 23.40 -12.74
N GLU A 56 -29.82 24.15 -11.98
CA GLU A 56 -30.31 23.75 -10.65
C GLU A 56 -31.72 23.11 -10.67
N GLY A 57 -31.98 22.12 -11.54
CA GLY A 57 -33.28 21.42 -11.60
C GLY A 57 -33.44 20.26 -10.61
N ARG A 58 -34.70 19.86 -10.30
CA ARG A 58 -35.01 18.74 -9.40
C ARG A 58 -34.40 17.41 -9.88
N GLY A 59 -34.24 17.18 -11.19
CA GLY A 59 -33.58 16.02 -11.78
C GLY A 59 -32.07 15.95 -11.45
N THR A 60 -31.43 17.09 -11.29
CA THR A 60 -29.99 17.21 -11.00
C THR A 60 -29.64 16.86 -9.56
N ALA A 61 -30.57 17.00 -8.59
CA ALA A 61 -30.31 16.65 -7.19
C ALA A 61 -30.08 15.14 -7.00
N ALA A 62 -30.89 14.28 -7.67
CA ALA A 62 -30.70 12.85 -7.62
C ALA A 62 -29.42 12.39 -8.33
N GLN A 63 -29.06 13.05 -9.43
CA GLN A 63 -27.82 12.78 -10.17
C GLN A 63 -26.59 13.20 -9.34
N ARG A 64 -26.61 14.38 -8.72
CA ARG A 64 -25.55 14.85 -7.81
C ARG A 64 -25.34 13.90 -6.64
N LYS A 65 -26.42 13.40 -6.02
CA LYS A 65 -26.32 12.42 -4.93
C LYS A 65 -25.67 11.12 -5.39
N ARG A 66 -26.09 10.58 -6.54
CA ARG A 66 -25.50 9.35 -7.10
C ARG A 66 -24.02 9.55 -7.43
N LEU A 67 -23.64 10.70 -7.97
CA LEU A 67 -22.24 11.04 -8.28
C LEU A 67 -21.44 11.15 -6.99
N ALA A 68 -21.92 11.86 -5.97
CA ALA A 68 -21.24 11.98 -4.68
C ALA A 68 -21.05 10.61 -3.99
N ASP A 69 -22.07 9.74 -4.04
CA ASP A 69 -21.96 8.39 -3.49
C ASP A 69 -20.93 7.52 -4.25
N ARG A 70 -20.84 7.68 -5.59
CA ARG A 70 -19.82 7.02 -6.41
C ARG A 70 -18.44 7.53 -6.04
N GLN A 71 -18.25 8.83 -6.00
CA GLN A 71 -16.98 9.49 -5.67
C GLN A 71 -16.45 9.08 -4.29
N LYS A 72 -17.35 9.00 -3.30
CA LYS A 72 -16.98 8.52 -1.96
C LYS A 72 -16.47 7.07 -1.98
N ARG A 73 -17.07 6.20 -2.78
CA ARG A 73 -16.60 4.82 -2.94
C ARG A 73 -15.27 4.74 -3.68
N GLU A 74 -15.08 5.57 -4.70
CA GLU A 74 -13.83 5.65 -5.47
C GLU A 74 -12.67 6.17 -4.61
N ALA A 75 -12.90 7.21 -3.80
CA ALA A 75 -11.90 7.70 -2.85
C ALA A 75 -11.48 6.64 -1.83
N ARG A 76 -12.46 5.94 -1.23
CA ARG A 76 -12.18 4.84 -0.31
C ARG A 76 -11.44 3.68 -0.99
N ARG A 77 -11.73 3.41 -2.26
CA ARG A 77 -11.02 2.39 -3.02
C ARG A 77 -9.58 2.82 -3.31
N ALA A 78 -9.35 4.07 -3.72
CA ALA A 78 -7.99 4.59 -3.95
C ALA A 78 -7.12 4.52 -2.68
N GLU A 79 -7.70 4.84 -1.52
CA GLU A 79 -7.05 4.66 -0.23
C GLU A 79 -6.66 3.20 0.01
N LEU A 80 -7.60 2.27 -0.17
CA LEU A 80 -7.35 0.83 0.01
C LEU A 80 -6.32 0.29 -0.98
N ASP A 81 -6.40 0.69 -2.24
CA ASP A 81 -5.48 0.27 -3.30
C ASP A 81 -4.03 0.69 -2.96
N THR A 82 -3.82 1.84 -2.30
CA THR A 82 -2.49 2.26 -1.85
C THR A 82 -1.88 1.28 -0.84
N TYR A 83 -2.66 0.82 0.13
CA TYR A 83 -2.21 -0.19 1.09
C TYR A 83 -1.87 -1.52 0.39
N LEU A 84 -2.73 -1.96 -0.52
CA LEU A 84 -2.53 -3.22 -1.26
C LEU A 84 -1.30 -3.16 -2.17
N TYR A 85 -1.07 -2.03 -2.87
CA TYR A 85 0.15 -1.83 -3.67
C TYR A 85 1.42 -1.84 -2.82
N THR A 86 1.38 -1.25 -1.62
CA THR A 86 2.51 -1.34 -0.69
C THR A 86 2.83 -2.79 -0.34
N LEU A 87 1.81 -3.60 -0.04
CA LEU A 87 1.99 -5.02 0.25
C LEU A 87 2.53 -5.80 -0.97
N ASP A 88 2.09 -5.46 -2.20
CA ASP A 88 2.60 -6.06 -3.44
C ASP A 88 4.09 -5.75 -3.67
N ASP A 89 4.50 -4.50 -3.45
CA ASP A 89 5.90 -4.10 -3.58
C ASP A 89 6.78 -4.81 -2.54
N LEU A 90 6.32 -4.91 -1.28
CA LEU A 90 7.02 -5.64 -0.23
C LEU A 90 7.10 -7.14 -0.55
N ALA A 91 6.00 -7.76 -0.99
CA ALA A 91 5.98 -9.17 -1.35
C ALA A 91 6.96 -9.47 -2.51
N THR A 92 6.97 -8.60 -3.53
CA THR A 92 7.91 -8.72 -4.66
C THR A 92 9.35 -8.65 -4.17
N ALA A 93 9.69 -7.71 -3.30
CA ALA A 93 11.03 -7.56 -2.79
C ALA A 93 11.49 -8.75 -1.92
N TYR A 94 10.62 -9.30 -1.06
CA TYR A 94 10.95 -10.50 -0.29
C TYR A 94 11.03 -11.76 -1.16
N ARG A 95 10.21 -11.85 -2.21
CA ARG A 95 10.33 -12.91 -3.22
C ARG A 95 11.69 -12.86 -3.91
N ASP A 96 12.12 -11.69 -4.36
CA ASP A 96 13.40 -11.51 -5.03
C ASP A 96 14.58 -11.84 -4.09
N ARG A 97 14.49 -11.47 -2.83
CA ARG A 97 15.46 -11.89 -1.79
C ARG A 97 15.50 -13.40 -1.61
N LEU A 98 14.35 -14.06 -1.60
CA LEU A 98 14.26 -15.51 -1.50
C LEU A 98 14.93 -16.17 -2.71
N ILE A 99 14.66 -15.71 -3.93
CA ILE A 99 15.28 -16.19 -5.17
C ILE A 99 16.81 -16.09 -5.07
N GLY A 100 17.32 -14.93 -4.67
CA GLY A 100 18.75 -14.70 -4.48
C GLY A 100 19.36 -15.58 -3.39
N ALA A 101 18.64 -15.79 -2.28
CA ALA A 101 19.12 -16.61 -1.17
C ALA A 101 19.24 -18.12 -1.51
N VAL A 102 18.34 -18.63 -2.37
CA VAL A 102 18.37 -20.03 -2.81
C VAL A 102 19.18 -20.25 -4.09
N GLY A 103 19.71 -19.18 -4.71
CA GLY A 103 20.51 -19.27 -5.94
C GLY A 103 19.73 -19.74 -7.18
N ALA A 104 18.44 -19.39 -7.24
CA ALA A 104 17.54 -19.85 -8.32
C ALA A 104 17.70 -19.09 -9.65
N GLY A 105 18.69 -18.22 -9.78
CA GLY A 105 18.96 -17.43 -10.97
C GLY A 105 18.39 -16.00 -10.91
N GLU A 106 19.24 -15.04 -11.28
CA GLU A 106 18.89 -13.59 -11.20
C GLU A 106 17.83 -13.20 -12.24
N GLU A 107 17.68 -13.96 -13.31
CA GLU A 107 16.68 -13.75 -14.35
C GLU A 107 15.23 -13.91 -13.86
N LEU A 108 15.03 -14.53 -12.70
CA LEU A 108 13.72 -14.68 -12.07
C LEU A 108 13.35 -13.50 -11.18
N MET A 109 14.29 -12.59 -10.91
CA MET A 109 14.05 -11.40 -10.10
C MET A 109 13.33 -10.34 -10.92
N VAL A 110 12.41 -9.63 -10.26
CA VAL A 110 11.64 -8.54 -10.87
C VAL A 110 12.37 -7.21 -10.75
N ASP A 111 13.22 -7.06 -9.74
CA ASP A 111 13.84 -5.79 -9.41
C ASP A 111 15.34 -5.90 -9.10
N ASP A 112 16.16 -5.43 -10.04
CA ASP A 112 17.61 -5.31 -9.86
C ASP A 112 18.00 -4.26 -8.80
N ALA A 113 17.09 -3.34 -8.46
CA ALA A 113 17.30 -2.26 -7.51
C ALA A 113 16.98 -2.65 -6.06
N ALA A 114 16.38 -3.83 -5.83
CA ALA A 114 16.14 -4.32 -4.47
C ALA A 114 17.49 -4.43 -3.74
N PRO A 115 17.67 -3.80 -2.55
CA PRO A 115 18.90 -3.95 -1.80
C PRO A 115 19.22 -5.43 -1.65
N ARG A 116 20.40 -5.85 -2.12
CA ARG A 116 20.91 -7.23 -2.00
C ARG A 116 21.25 -7.54 -0.53
N LEU A 117 20.30 -7.32 0.36
CA LEU A 117 20.41 -7.71 1.75
C LEU A 117 20.40 -9.24 1.79
N ARG A 118 21.49 -9.81 2.31
CA ARG A 118 21.52 -11.25 2.59
C ARG A 118 20.39 -11.55 3.54
N THR A 119 19.46 -12.35 3.10
CA THR A 119 18.29 -12.74 3.89
C THR A 119 18.30 -14.24 4.03
N ASP A 120 18.09 -14.74 5.24
CA ASP A 120 17.85 -16.16 5.44
C ASP A 120 16.59 -16.57 4.64
N PRO A 121 16.64 -17.67 3.85
CA PRO A 121 15.48 -18.13 3.08
C PRO A 121 14.23 -18.34 3.92
N THR A 122 14.41 -18.84 5.16
CA THR A 122 13.30 -19.07 6.09
C THR A 122 12.67 -17.75 6.55
N ALA A 123 13.48 -16.73 6.81
CA ALA A 123 13.01 -15.40 7.14
C ALA A 123 12.26 -14.75 5.96
N ALA A 124 12.75 -14.92 4.72
CA ALA A 124 12.06 -14.44 3.53
C ALA A 124 10.69 -15.10 3.32
N LEU A 125 10.60 -16.42 3.50
CA LEU A 125 9.33 -17.13 3.45
C LEU A 125 8.37 -16.65 4.54
N ARG A 126 8.87 -16.46 5.75
CA ARG A 126 8.05 -15.96 6.86
C ARG A 126 7.53 -14.55 6.59
N ALA A 127 8.35 -13.68 6.00
CA ALA A 127 7.91 -12.35 5.59
C ALA A 127 6.76 -12.41 4.58
N LEU A 128 6.87 -13.28 3.56
CA LEU A 128 5.81 -13.47 2.56
C LEU A 128 4.49 -13.95 3.20
N GLU A 129 4.56 -14.88 4.15
CA GLU A 129 3.37 -15.34 4.91
C GLU A 129 2.73 -14.21 5.72
N LEU A 130 3.53 -13.37 6.38
CA LEU A 130 3.04 -12.23 7.16
C LEU A 130 2.38 -11.18 6.27
N ILE A 131 2.97 -10.88 5.11
CA ILE A 131 2.42 -9.94 4.13
C ILE A 131 1.07 -10.45 3.60
N GLU A 132 0.98 -11.73 3.22
CA GLU A 132 -0.26 -12.31 2.73
C GLU A 132 -1.36 -12.34 3.80
N LYS A 133 -1.01 -12.70 5.03
CA LYS A 133 -1.94 -12.64 6.18
C LYS A 133 -2.47 -11.21 6.39
N THR A 134 -1.60 -10.20 6.28
CA THR A 134 -1.98 -8.80 6.42
C THR A 134 -2.89 -8.36 5.28
N ARG A 135 -2.60 -8.74 4.04
CA ARG A 135 -3.46 -8.52 2.89
C ARG A 135 -4.87 -9.05 3.13
N MET A 136 -4.98 -10.32 3.49
CA MET A 136 -6.27 -10.96 3.77
C MET A 136 -7.03 -10.29 4.92
N ALA A 137 -6.32 -9.79 5.94
CA ALA A 137 -6.94 -9.05 7.04
C ALA A 137 -7.54 -7.73 6.56
N ILE A 138 -6.79 -6.96 5.77
CA ILE A 138 -7.26 -5.68 5.19
C ILE A 138 -8.45 -5.90 4.26
N GLU A 139 -8.41 -6.89 3.39
CA GLU A 139 -9.51 -7.26 2.49
C GLU A 139 -10.77 -7.68 3.25
N ARG A 140 -10.61 -8.21 4.47
CA ARG A 140 -11.69 -8.55 5.41
C ARG A 140 -12.06 -7.42 6.37
N ASN A 141 -11.73 -6.17 5.99
CA ASN A 141 -12.04 -4.94 6.73
C ASN A 141 -11.30 -4.75 8.08
N ALA A 142 -10.13 -5.35 8.27
CA ALA A 142 -9.24 -4.91 9.34
C ALA A 142 -8.82 -3.44 9.11
N ALA A 143 -8.55 -2.71 10.18
CA ALA A 143 -8.04 -1.34 10.10
C ALA A 143 -6.64 -1.37 9.43
N PRO A 144 -6.46 -0.80 8.21
CA PRO A 144 -5.23 -0.97 7.43
C PRO A 144 -3.99 -0.46 8.17
N ARG A 145 -4.09 0.68 8.83
CA ARG A 145 -3.01 1.25 9.63
C ARG A 145 -2.51 0.27 10.69
N LEU A 146 -3.40 -0.24 11.53
CA LEU A 146 -3.04 -1.18 12.60
C LEU A 146 -2.47 -2.50 12.05
N ALA A 147 -3.01 -2.97 10.93
CA ALA A 147 -2.51 -4.15 10.25
C ALA A 147 -1.07 -3.96 9.74
N LEU A 148 -0.75 -2.76 9.20
CA LEU A 148 0.61 -2.42 8.78
C LEU A 148 1.56 -2.21 9.96
N GLU A 149 1.13 -1.55 11.04
CA GLU A 149 1.95 -1.41 12.25
C GLU A 149 2.39 -2.78 12.78
N ALA A 150 1.46 -3.73 12.88
CA ALA A 150 1.75 -5.09 13.29
C ALA A 150 2.69 -5.80 12.29
N LEU A 151 2.41 -5.71 10.99
CA LEU A 151 3.27 -6.29 9.96
C LEU A 151 4.70 -5.76 10.04
N PHE A 152 4.87 -4.44 10.14
CA PHE A 152 6.20 -3.83 10.14
C PHE A 152 6.99 -4.17 11.41
N ALA A 153 6.32 -4.26 12.55
CA ALA A 153 6.93 -4.76 13.79
C ALA A 153 7.39 -6.23 13.64
N ASP A 154 6.55 -7.07 13.05
CA ASP A 154 6.87 -8.49 12.81
C ASP A 154 8.03 -8.65 11.80
N LEU A 155 8.03 -7.85 10.71
CA LEU A 155 9.13 -7.85 9.72
C LEU A 155 10.45 -7.38 10.33
N GLY A 156 10.41 -6.36 11.20
CA GLY A 156 11.60 -5.86 11.91
C GLY A 156 12.18 -6.86 12.90
N ALA A 157 11.37 -7.78 13.40
CA ALA A 157 11.80 -8.84 14.32
C ALA A 157 12.38 -10.09 13.61
N LEU A 158 12.30 -10.16 12.26
CA LEU A 158 12.86 -11.28 11.51
C LEU A 158 14.40 -11.24 11.54
N PRO A 159 15.06 -12.43 11.60
CA PRO A 159 16.50 -12.50 11.61
C PRO A 159 17.10 -11.93 10.32
N VAL A 160 18.11 -11.10 10.49
CA VAL A 160 18.96 -10.59 9.39
C VAL A 160 20.14 -11.55 9.28
N ALA A 161 20.42 -12.02 8.07
CA ALA A 161 21.55 -12.93 7.83
C ALA A 161 22.89 -12.19 7.84
#